data_785f8f9c301e4af6b8ec785864661e02
#
_entry.id   785f8f9c301e4af6b8ec785864661e02
#
_cell.length_a   1.000
_cell.length_b   1.000
_cell.length_c   1.000
_cell.angle_alpha   90.00
_cell.angle_beta   90.00
_cell.angle_gamma   90.00
#
_symmetry.space_group_name_H-M   'P 1'
#
loop_
_entity.id
_entity.type
_entity.pdbx_description
1 polymer ?
#
loop_
_entity_poly.entity_id
_entity_poly.type
_entity_poly.pdbx_seq_one_letter_code
_entity_poly.pdbx_strand_id
1 'polypeptide(L)'
;VLGSRGLGDVYKRQVYENERGTYIFNSKDLCMIEHIPDLFDAGIDSFKIEGRMKTALYVATVARTYRKAIDDYKKSPELYQQNMPWYLDQISNCTYRQFTTGFFYGKPSDEAQIYDNNTYLKEYTYLGIVGGTNEEGLYRIEQRNKFSVGEQIEVMKPDGENIEVTVKRIVDEEGNDMESAPHPKQVLYIDLGHPLEMYDILRRKE
;
A
#
# COMPACT_ATOMS: atom_id res chain seq x y z
N VAL A 1 -10.12 3.79 -43.31
CA VAL A 1 -9.44 4.73 -42.40
C VAL A 1 -9.18 4.00 -41.12
N LEU A 2 -8.01 3.46 -41.01
CA LEU A 2 -7.49 3.09 -39.72
C LEU A 2 -7.46 4.38 -38.93
N GLY A 3 -8.40 4.51 -37.96
CA GLY A 3 -8.51 5.66 -37.13
C GLY A 3 -7.14 5.99 -36.55
N SER A 4 -6.72 7.20 -36.75
CA SER A 4 -5.44 7.81 -36.46
C SER A 4 -5.02 7.81 -34.98
N ARG A 5 -5.56 6.90 -34.15
CA ARG A 5 -5.14 6.75 -32.77
C ARG A 5 -3.71 6.23 -32.58
N GLY A 6 -3.16 5.53 -33.59
CA GLY A 6 -1.81 4.96 -33.46
C GLY A 6 -0.69 5.96 -33.71
N LEU A 7 -0.70 6.66 -34.84
CA LEU A 7 0.44 7.48 -35.27
C LEU A 7 0.39 8.92 -34.73
N GLY A 8 -0.80 9.53 -34.68
CA GLY A 8 -0.95 10.91 -34.18
C GLY A 8 -0.68 11.03 -32.67
N ASP A 9 -0.97 10.00 -31.90
CA ASP A 9 -0.69 9.97 -30.47
C ASP A 9 0.78 9.67 -30.16
N VAL A 10 1.47 8.91 -30.99
CA VAL A 10 2.91 8.61 -30.80
C VAL A 10 3.74 9.90 -30.91
N TYR A 11 3.42 10.81 -31.81
CA TYR A 11 4.14 12.08 -31.94
C TYR A 11 3.85 13.09 -30.84
N LYS A 12 2.79 12.89 -30.05
CA LYS A 12 2.45 13.75 -28.90
C LYS A 12 2.95 13.21 -27.57
N ARG A 13 3.52 12.01 -27.57
CA ARG A 13 4.02 11.36 -26.36
C ARG A 13 5.48 11.76 -26.19
N GLN A 14 5.79 12.32 -25.03
CA GLN A 14 7.16 12.67 -24.71
C GLN A 14 7.99 11.40 -24.55
N VAL A 15 9.03 11.30 -25.37
CA VAL A 15 10.08 10.31 -25.24
C VAL A 15 11.31 11.07 -24.77
N TYR A 16 11.85 10.67 -23.66
CA TYR A 16 13.12 11.20 -23.14
C TYR A 16 14.17 10.10 -23.25
N GLU A 17 15.37 10.45 -23.72
CA GLU A 17 16.50 9.56 -23.84
C GLU A 17 17.72 10.17 -23.17
N ASN A 18 18.42 9.37 -22.38
CA ASN A 18 19.71 9.73 -21.77
C ASN A 18 20.68 8.54 -21.84
N GLU A 19 21.86 8.67 -21.24
CA GLU A 19 22.88 7.62 -21.21
C GLU A 19 22.40 6.30 -20.57
N ARG A 20 21.31 6.32 -19.80
CA ARG A 20 20.72 5.16 -19.10
C ARG A 20 19.60 4.48 -19.89
N GLY A 21 19.08 5.11 -20.93
CA GLY A 21 18.02 4.53 -21.78
C GLY A 21 16.95 5.50 -22.24
N THR A 22 15.91 4.93 -22.85
CA THR A 22 14.75 5.65 -23.36
C THR A 22 13.57 5.51 -22.42
N TYR A 23 12.97 6.63 -22.02
CA TYR A 23 11.83 6.71 -21.09
C TYR A 23 10.56 7.03 -21.87
N ILE A 24 9.60 6.10 -21.85
CA ILE A 24 8.29 6.23 -22.50
C ILE A 24 7.22 5.97 -21.45
N PHE A 25 6.32 6.94 -21.19
CA PHE A 25 5.20 6.78 -20.26
C PHE A 25 5.58 6.35 -18.83
N ASN A 26 6.60 6.94 -18.30
CA ASN A 26 7.01 6.72 -16.92
C ASN A 26 6.35 7.74 -15.98
N SER A 27 5.02 7.74 -15.93
CA SER A 27 4.27 8.69 -15.08
C SER A 27 4.46 8.39 -13.59
N LYS A 28 4.38 9.44 -12.78
CA LYS A 28 4.18 9.34 -11.33
C LYS A 28 2.84 8.66 -11.03
N ASP A 29 2.69 8.09 -9.83
CA ASP A 29 1.43 7.49 -9.39
C ASP A 29 0.39 8.59 -9.08
N LEU A 30 -0.86 8.39 -9.50
CA LEU A 30 -1.95 9.31 -9.19
C LEU A 30 -2.32 9.22 -7.71
N CYS A 31 -2.25 10.34 -7.00
CA CYS A 31 -2.68 10.45 -5.62
C CYS A 31 -3.49 11.73 -5.40
N MET A 32 -4.69 11.57 -4.85
CA MET A 32 -5.62 12.68 -4.57
C MET A 32 -5.92 12.82 -3.08
N ILE A 33 -5.06 12.28 -2.20
CA ILE A 33 -5.31 12.26 -0.76
C ILE A 33 -5.37 13.68 -0.14
N GLU A 34 -4.61 14.62 -0.70
CA GLU A 34 -4.60 16.03 -0.30
C GLU A 34 -5.76 16.84 -0.88
N HIS A 35 -6.54 16.24 -1.78
CA HIS A 35 -7.59 16.89 -2.57
C HIS A 35 -8.97 16.27 -2.34
N ILE A 36 -9.18 15.62 -1.20
CA ILE A 36 -10.49 15.06 -0.82
C ILE A 36 -11.58 16.15 -0.83
N PRO A 37 -11.34 17.38 -0.32
CA PRO A 37 -12.32 18.47 -0.42
C PRO A 37 -12.77 18.74 -1.85
N ASP A 38 -11.84 18.89 -2.80
CA ASP A 38 -12.14 19.18 -4.20
C ASP A 38 -12.99 18.09 -4.86
N LEU A 39 -12.74 16.81 -4.49
CA LEU A 39 -13.53 15.69 -4.98
C LEU A 39 -14.95 15.67 -4.42
N PHE A 40 -15.13 16.09 -3.17
CA PHE A 40 -16.45 16.27 -2.56
C PHE A 40 -17.21 17.42 -3.20
N ASP A 41 -16.56 18.59 -3.40
CA ASP A 41 -17.17 19.78 -4.01
C ASP A 41 -17.55 19.52 -5.48
N ALA A 42 -16.81 18.66 -6.18
CA ALA A 42 -17.15 18.19 -7.51
C ALA A 42 -18.34 17.19 -7.54
N GLY A 43 -18.89 16.80 -6.39
CA GLY A 43 -20.03 15.88 -6.29
C GLY A 43 -19.70 14.43 -6.65
N ILE A 44 -18.46 13.97 -6.39
CA ILE A 44 -18.05 12.59 -6.66
C ILE A 44 -18.53 11.67 -5.54
N ASP A 45 -19.37 10.70 -5.86
CA ASP A 45 -19.99 9.76 -4.91
C ASP A 45 -19.08 8.56 -4.57
N SER A 46 -18.16 8.19 -5.46
CA SER A 46 -17.35 6.98 -5.29
C SER A 46 -15.95 7.12 -5.89
N PHE A 47 -14.94 6.68 -5.14
CA PHE A 47 -13.55 6.67 -5.58
C PHE A 47 -13.11 5.26 -5.92
N LYS A 48 -12.53 5.09 -7.11
CA LYS A 48 -11.94 3.83 -7.53
C LYS A 48 -10.43 3.86 -7.27
N ILE A 49 -9.97 2.90 -6.47
CA ILE A 49 -8.55 2.67 -6.21
C ILE A 49 -8.07 1.54 -7.13
N GLU A 50 -7.01 1.80 -7.91
CA GLU A 50 -6.41 0.79 -8.77
C GLU A 50 -5.21 0.14 -8.08
N GLY A 51 -5.28 -1.16 -7.90
CA GLY A 51 -4.24 -1.92 -7.21
C GLY A 51 -4.04 -3.35 -7.74
N ARG A 52 -4.58 -3.66 -8.94
CA ARG A 52 -4.57 -5.02 -9.51
C ARG A 52 -3.17 -5.65 -9.59
N MET A 53 -2.15 -4.86 -9.88
CA MET A 53 -0.76 -5.30 -9.98
C MET A 53 0.04 -5.10 -8.68
N LYS A 54 -0.63 -4.70 -7.61
CA LYS A 54 -0.01 -4.42 -6.32
C LYS A 54 -0.29 -5.54 -5.31
N THR A 55 0.40 -5.51 -4.17
CA THR A 55 0.19 -6.47 -3.07
C THR A 55 -1.08 -6.16 -2.28
N ALA A 56 -1.56 -7.14 -1.48
CA ALA A 56 -2.65 -6.90 -0.53
C ALA A 56 -2.27 -5.82 0.49
N LEU A 57 -1.02 -5.75 0.93
CA LEU A 57 -0.53 -4.67 1.80
C LEU A 57 -0.74 -3.29 1.17
N TYR A 58 -0.40 -3.12 -0.12
CA TYR A 58 -0.63 -1.86 -0.83
C TYR A 58 -2.11 -1.49 -0.83
N VAL A 59 -2.97 -2.41 -1.27
CA VAL A 59 -4.42 -2.15 -1.39
C VAL A 59 -5.02 -1.80 -0.03
N ALA A 60 -4.69 -2.56 1.00
CA ALA A 60 -5.17 -2.32 2.35
C ALA A 60 -4.68 -0.97 2.91
N THR A 61 -3.39 -0.65 2.74
CA THR A 61 -2.83 0.63 3.22
C THR A 61 -3.51 1.81 2.54
N VAL A 62 -3.64 1.79 1.21
CA VAL A 62 -4.27 2.88 0.47
C VAL A 62 -5.75 2.99 0.82
N ALA A 63 -6.49 1.86 0.82
CA ALA A 63 -7.94 1.87 1.09
C ALA A 63 -8.26 2.40 2.49
N ARG A 64 -7.55 1.92 3.55
CA ARG A 64 -7.78 2.40 4.91
C ARG A 64 -7.42 3.89 5.07
N THR A 65 -6.34 4.34 4.41
CA THR A 65 -5.90 5.74 4.50
C THR A 65 -6.92 6.68 3.86
N TYR A 66 -7.39 6.36 2.64
CA TYR A 66 -8.46 7.14 2.00
C TYR A 66 -9.77 7.06 2.79
N ARG A 67 -10.13 5.90 3.35
CA ARG A 67 -11.32 5.77 4.18
C ARG A 67 -11.26 6.70 5.40
N LYS A 68 -10.13 6.69 6.10
CA LYS A 68 -9.92 7.57 7.25
C LYS A 68 -9.94 9.05 6.84
N ALA A 69 -9.27 9.44 5.75
CA ALA A 69 -9.27 10.82 5.26
C ALA A 69 -10.69 11.31 4.92
N ILE A 70 -11.49 10.48 4.26
CA ILE A 70 -12.90 10.79 3.94
C ILE A 70 -13.73 10.94 5.21
N ASP A 71 -13.57 10.04 6.19
CA ASP A 71 -14.35 10.08 7.44
C ASP A 71 -13.95 11.27 8.31
N ASP A 72 -12.66 11.60 8.37
CA ASP A 72 -12.18 12.76 9.09
C ASP A 72 -12.68 14.06 8.43
N TYR A 73 -12.63 14.17 7.08
CA TYR A 73 -13.18 15.32 6.37
C TYR A 73 -14.70 15.49 6.60
N LYS A 74 -15.46 14.38 6.62
CA LYS A 74 -16.90 14.42 6.93
C LYS A 74 -17.20 14.87 8.35
N LYS A 75 -16.29 14.64 9.31
CA LYS A 75 -16.43 15.13 10.68
C LYS A 75 -16.09 16.60 10.79
N SER A 76 -14.95 17.00 10.26
CA SER A 76 -14.52 18.39 10.15
C SER A 76 -13.35 18.54 9.19
N PRO A 77 -13.34 19.60 8.36
CA PRO A 77 -12.20 19.93 7.50
C PRO A 77 -10.90 20.13 8.29
N GLU A 78 -10.98 20.67 9.51
CA GLU A 78 -9.83 20.91 10.38
C GLU A 78 -9.19 19.58 10.83
N LEU A 79 -10.01 18.57 11.18
CA LEU A 79 -9.52 17.23 11.55
C LEU A 79 -8.79 16.57 10.40
N TYR A 80 -9.35 16.68 9.19
CA TYR A 80 -8.70 16.18 7.98
C TYR A 80 -7.34 16.86 7.75
N GLN A 81 -7.26 18.18 7.87
CA GLN A 81 -6.00 18.91 7.73
C GLN A 81 -4.99 18.54 8.83
N GLN A 82 -5.43 18.39 10.06
CA GLN A 82 -4.59 18.00 11.18
C GLN A 82 -3.96 16.62 10.97
N ASN A 83 -4.71 15.69 10.37
CA ASN A 83 -4.28 14.31 10.12
C ASN A 83 -3.53 14.15 8.78
N MET A 84 -3.37 15.20 7.97
CA MET A 84 -2.70 15.12 6.67
C MET A 84 -1.29 14.50 6.73
N PRO A 85 -0.42 14.85 7.69
CA PRO A 85 0.91 14.22 7.79
C PRO A 85 0.82 12.71 7.98
N TRP A 86 -0.17 12.20 8.72
CA TRP A 86 -0.39 10.77 8.90
C TRP A 86 -0.85 10.10 7.60
N TYR A 87 -1.76 10.72 6.82
CA TYR A 87 -2.19 10.13 5.55
C TYR A 87 -1.02 10.00 4.58
N LEU A 88 -0.21 11.04 4.45
CA LEU A 88 0.95 11.05 3.56
C LEU A 88 2.00 10.01 4.00
N ASP A 89 2.28 9.92 5.30
CA ASP A 89 3.15 8.88 5.85
C ASP A 89 2.64 7.48 5.49
N GLN A 90 1.36 7.18 5.75
CA GLN A 90 0.80 5.85 5.47
C GLN A 90 0.86 5.47 3.98
N ILE A 91 0.59 6.40 3.08
CA ILE A 91 0.68 6.15 1.64
C ILE A 91 2.13 5.94 1.20
N SER A 92 3.07 6.68 1.78
CA SER A 92 4.51 6.51 1.50
C SER A 92 5.09 5.19 2.01
N ASN A 93 4.42 4.55 2.98
CA ASN A 93 4.84 3.25 3.53
C ASN A 93 4.56 2.05 2.62
N CYS A 94 3.83 2.23 1.52
CA CYS A 94 3.62 1.18 0.53
C CYS A 94 4.50 1.39 -0.71
N THR A 95 4.63 0.35 -1.53
CA THR A 95 5.41 0.43 -2.77
C THR A 95 4.76 1.39 -3.76
N TYR A 96 5.34 2.56 -3.98
CA TYR A 96 4.80 3.60 -4.85
C TYR A 96 5.91 4.26 -5.70
N ARG A 97 5.47 4.98 -6.75
CA ARG A 97 6.27 5.99 -7.46
C ARG A 97 5.95 7.36 -6.84
N GLN A 98 6.76 8.38 -7.15
CA GLN A 98 6.40 9.76 -6.79
C GLN A 98 4.98 10.09 -7.21
N PHE A 99 4.31 11.01 -6.51
CA PHE A 99 2.89 11.31 -6.70
C PHE A 99 2.65 12.48 -7.67
N THR A 100 1.48 12.44 -8.33
CA THR A 100 0.93 13.50 -9.17
C THR A 100 -0.59 13.51 -9.04
N THR A 101 -1.20 14.66 -9.30
CA THR A 101 -2.66 14.78 -9.44
C THR A 101 -3.16 14.43 -10.85
N GLY A 102 -2.27 14.04 -11.76
CA GLY A 102 -2.61 13.66 -13.13
C GLY A 102 -3.28 14.81 -13.88
N PHE A 103 -4.45 14.53 -14.45
CA PHE A 103 -5.23 15.50 -15.25
C PHE A 103 -6.29 16.29 -14.46
N PHE A 104 -6.38 16.12 -13.14
CA PHE A 104 -7.46 16.73 -12.34
C PHE A 104 -7.43 18.27 -12.38
N TYR A 105 -6.26 18.87 -12.44
CA TYR A 105 -6.09 20.34 -12.48
C TYR A 105 -5.60 20.86 -13.83
N GLY A 106 -5.69 20.05 -14.87
CA GLY A 106 -5.28 20.40 -16.23
C GLY A 106 -4.29 19.43 -16.84
N LYS A 107 -3.70 19.82 -17.96
CA LYS A 107 -2.70 18.96 -18.63
C LYS A 107 -1.44 18.89 -17.79
N PRO A 108 -0.99 17.67 -17.40
CA PRO A 108 0.23 17.51 -16.63
C PRO A 108 1.46 18.02 -17.42
N SER A 109 2.38 18.67 -16.71
CA SER A 109 3.69 19.06 -17.25
C SER A 109 4.65 17.87 -17.26
N ASP A 110 5.87 18.12 -17.74
CA ASP A 110 6.96 17.13 -17.72
C ASP A 110 7.30 16.65 -16.30
N GLU A 111 7.01 17.47 -15.29
CA GLU A 111 7.19 17.11 -13.87
C GLU A 111 6.31 15.94 -13.40
N ALA A 112 5.23 15.63 -14.15
CA ALA A 112 4.40 14.46 -13.85
C ALA A 112 5.01 13.14 -14.35
N GLN A 113 6.18 13.17 -14.98
CA GLN A 113 6.94 12.02 -15.45
C GLN A 113 8.16 11.78 -14.56
N ILE A 114 8.64 10.53 -14.56
CA ILE A 114 9.87 10.13 -13.89
C ILE A 114 10.92 9.86 -14.96
N TYR A 115 12.00 10.61 -14.95
CA TYR A 115 13.12 10.50 -15.90
C TYR A 115 14.35 9.81 -15.29
N ASP A 116 14.20 9.29 -14.08
CA ASP A 116 15.19 8.50 -13.37
C ASP A 116 14.90 6.99 -13.47
N ASN A 117 15.63 6.18 -12.73
CA ASN A 117 15.37 4.75 -12.63
C ASN A 117 13.92 4.50 -12.17
N ASN A 118 13.30 3.43 -12.67
CA ASN A 118 11.99 2.91 -12.21
C ASN A 118 12.03 2.43 -10.75
N THR A 119 12.51 3.26 -9.84
CA THR A 119 12.68 2.89 -8.44
C THR A 119 11.35 3.05 -7.75
N TYR A 120 10.70 1.94 -7.47
CA TYR A 120 9.63 1.91 -6.47
C TYR A 120 10.25 2.13 -5.11
N LEU A 121 9.74 3.08 -4.37
CA LEU A 121 10.04 3.25 -2.96
C LEU A 121 9.29 2.17 -2.18
N LYS A 122 9.96 1.51 -1.25
CA LYS A 122 9.39 0.46 -0.41
C LYS A 122 9.94 0.65 0.99
N GLU A 123 9.04 0.95 1.92
CA GLU A 123 9.43 1.13 3.32
C GLU A 123 9.02 -0.05 4.21
N TYR A 124 8.06 -0.87 3.75
CA TYR A 124 7.57 -2.03 4.50
C TYR A 124 7.56 -3.31 3.67
N THR A 125 7.95 -4.40 4.31
CA THR A 125 7.78 -5.75 3.78
C THR A 125 6.49 -6.38 4.31
N TYR A 126 5.66 -6.87 3.39
CA TYR A 126 4.44 -7.62 3.69
C TYR A 126 4.80 -9.03 4.18
N LEU A 127 4.55 -9.33 5.45
CA LEU A 127 4.90 -10.61 6.08
C LEU A 127 3.80 -11.65 5.98
N GLY A 128 2.55 -11.25 6.13
CA GLY A 128 1.42 -12.18 6.08
C GLY A 128 0.09 -11.55 6.48
N ILE A 129 -0.96 -12.34 6.42
CA ILE A 129 -2.33 -11.95 6.80
C ILE A 129 -2.91 -12.97 7.77
N VAL A 130 -3.65 -12.48 8.77
CA VAL A 130 -4.34 -13.31 9.77
C VAL A 130 -5.58 -13.95 9.16
N GLY A 131 -5.68 -15.27 9.23
CA GLY A 131 -6.79 -16.07 8.69
C GLY A 131 -7.66 -16.78 9.75
N GLY A 132 -7.54 -16.39 11.01
CA GLY A 132 -8.30 -16.98 12.12
C GLY A 132 -7.40 -17.54 13.21
N THR A 133 -7.93 -18.44 14.07
CA THR A 133 -7.21 -19.07 15.19
C THR A 133 -7.38 -20.59 15.16
N ASN A 134 -6.43 -21.31 15.78
CA ASN A 134 -6.57 -22.74 16.06
C ASN A 134 -7.17 -22.99 17.47
N GLU A 135 -7.30 -24.25 17.86
CA GLU A 135 -7.86 -24.66 19.15
C GLU A 135 -6.97 -24.24 20.36
N GLU A 136 -5.68 -24.04 20.14
CA GLU A 136 -4.73 -23.54 21.15
C GLU A 136 -4.75 -22.00 21.28
N GLY A 137 -5.54 -21.29 20.45
CA GLY A 137 -5.61 -19.84 20.43
C GLY A 137 -4.45 -19.16 19.67
N LEU A 138 -3.64 -19.92 18.93
CA LEU A 138 -2.61 -19.36 18.05
C LEU A 138 -3.26 -18.85 16.75
N TYR A 139 -2.73 -17.76 16.23
CA TYR A 139 -3.26 -17.12 15.02
C TYR A 139 -2.72 -17.74 13.76
N ARG A 140 -3.61 -18.22 12.91
CA ARG A 140 -3.28 -18.74 11.58
C ARG A 140 -2.81 -17.61 10.68
N ILE A 141 -1.64 -17.75 10.07
CA ILE A 141 -1.06 -16.78 9.14
C ILE A 141 -0.86 -17.44 7.78
N GLU A 142 -1.29 -16.74 6.74
CA GLU A 142 -0.84 -17.00 5.37
C GLU A 142 0.42 -16.17 5.11
N GLN A 143 1.57 -16.83 5.16
CA GLN A 143 2.87 -16.18 5.08
C GLN A 143 3.16 -15.62 3.66
N ARG A 144 3.82 -14.48 3.56
CA ARG A 144 4.22 -13.83 2.31
C ARG A 144 5.72 -13.59 2.19
N ASN A 145 6.37 -13.21 3.26
CA ASN A 145 7.82 -13.06 3.34
C ASN A 145 8.32 -13.64 4.66
N LYS A 146 9.62 -13.99 4.69
CA LYS A 146 10.26 -14.59 5.85
C LYS A 146 10.24 -13.64 7.06
N PHE A 147 9.92 -14.22 8.22
CA PHE A 147 10.10 -13.62 9.55
C PHE A 147 10.47 -14.70 10.56
N SER A 148 10.96 -14.33 11.73
CA SER A 148 11.53 -15.23 12.72
C SER A 148 11.00 -14.95 14.12
N VAL A 149 11.12 -15.94 15.01
CA VAL A 149 10.88 -15.76 16.45
C VAL A 149 11.86 -14.71 17.00
N GLY A 150 11.37 -13.83 17.86
CA GLY A 150 12.13 -12.71 18.44
C GLY A 150 12.17 -11.45 17.57
N GLU A 151 11.66 -11.51 16.34
CA GLU A 151 11.65 -10.37 15.44
C GLU A 151 10.54 -9.37 15.82
N GLN A 152 10.85 -8.07 15.77
CA GLN A 152 9.85 -7.00 15.91
C GLN A 152 9.16 -6.76 14.58
N ILE A 153 7.85 -6.82 14.62
CA ILE A 153 6.97 -6.60 13.46
C ILE A 153 5.83 -5.68 13.82
N GLU A 154 5.10 -5.21 12.83
CA GLU A 154 3.93 -4.36 13.04
C GLU A 154 2.66 -5.06 12.56
N VAL A 155 1.61 -4.99 13.39
CA VAL A 155 0.25 -5.37 13.03
C VAL A 155 -0.48 -4.13 12.54
N MET A 156 -0.91 -4.16 11.29
CA MET A 156 -1.68 -3.09 10.66
C MET A 156 -3.18 -3.38 10.80
N LYS A 157 -3.88 -2.54 11.55
CA LYS A 157 -5.34 -2.62 11.77
C LYS A 157 -6.14 -1.81 10.74
N PRO A 158 -7.39 -2.20 10.43
CA PRO A 158 -8.25 -1.49 9.47
C PRO A 158 -8.61 -0.06 9.89
N ASP A 159 -8.70 0.21 11.18
CA ASP A 159 -9.08 1.51 11.76
C ASP A 159 -7.99 2.59 11.69
N GLY A 160 -6.78 2.22 11.23
CA GLY A 160 -5.63 3.10 11.12
C GLY A 160 -4.60 2.91 12.24
N GLU A 161 -4.89 2.07 13.23
CA GLU A 161 -3.93 1.74 14.27
C GLU A 161 -2.83 0.81 13.74
N ASN A 162 -1.60 1.03 14.21
CA ASN A 162 -0.46 0.16 13.95
C ASN A 162 0.13 -0.24 15.29
N ILE A 163 0.31 -1.55 15.51
CA ILE A 163 0.72 -2.10 16.79
C ILE A 163 2.06 -2.80 16.62
N GLU A 164 3.09 -2.33 17.29
CA GLU A 164 4.39 -3.02 17.32
C GLU A 164 4.32 -4.21 18.27
N VAL A 165 4.77 -5.36 17.78
CA VAL A 165 4.77 -6.63 18.53
C VAL A 165 6.03 -7.43 18.24
N THR A 166 6.37 -8.34 19.17
CA THR A 166 7.46 -9.28 18.97
C THR A 166 6.90 -10.67 18.69
N VAL A 167 7.41 -11.34 17.68
CA VAL A 167 7.04 -12.74 17.37
C VAL A 167 7.52 -13.66 18.49
N LYS A 168 6.61 -14.18 19.28
CA LYS A 168 6.94 -15.03 20.44
C LYS A 168 7.11 -16.50 20.08
N ARG A 169 6.24 -17.01 19.21
CA ARG A 169 6.21 -18.40 18.81
C ARG A 169 5.72 -18.54 17.38
N ILE A 170 6.29 -19.49 16.64
CA ILE A 170 5.82 -19.92 15.32
C ILE A 170 5.69 -21.44 15.37
N VAL A 171 4.57 -21.99 14.89
CA VAL A 171 4.38 -23.43 14.72
C VAL A 171 3.88 -23.77 13.32
N ASP A 172 4.24 -24.93 12.81
CA ASP A 172 3.72 -25.45 11.53
C ASP A 172 2.29 -26.02 11.67
N GLU A 173 1.75 -26.58 10.59
CA GLU A 173 0.41 -27.17 10.58
C GLU A 173 0.31 -28.46 11.41
N GLU A 174 1.42 -29.12 11.68
CA GLU A 174 1.53 -30.33 12.52
C GLU A 174 1.73 -29.99 14.03
N GLY A 175 1.89 -28.69 14.36
CA GLY A 175 2.09 -28.24 15.74
C GLY A 175 3.55 -28.23 16.21
N ASN A 176 4.53 -28.41 15.31
CA ASN A 176 5.93 -28.36 15.65
C ASN A 176 6.44 -26.92 15.73
N ASP A 177 7.25 -26.61 16.73
CA ASP A 177 7.87 -25.31 16.88
C ASP A 177 8.89 -25.02 15.75
N MET A 178 8.85 -23.79 15.24
CA MET A 178 9.72 -23.30 14.19
C MET A 178 10.46 -22.03 14.64
N GLU A 179 11.74 -21.91 14.27
CA GLU A 179 12.49 -20.67 14.51
C GLU A 179 12.13 -19.54 13.52
N SER A 180 11.65 -19.89 12.33
CA SER A 180 11.28 -18.92 11.30
C SER A 180 10.23 -19.47 10.34
N ALA A 181 9.55 -18.58 9.63
CA ALA A 181 8.61 -18.85 8.54
C ALA A 181 9.31 -18.65 7.18
N PRO A 182 9.98 -19.66 6.60
CA PRO A 182 10.88 -19.46 5.45
C PRO A 182 10.18 -19.45 4.09
N HIS A 183 9.01 -20.08 3.96
CA HIS A 183 8.41 -20.41 2.66
C HIS A 183 7.18 -19.54 2.34
N PRO A 184 7.16 -18.85 1.18
CA PRO A 184 5.99 -18.09 0.74
C PRO A 184 4.73 -18.96 0.65
N LYS A 185 3.60 -18.43 1.12
CA LYS A 185 2.29 -19.11 1.20
C LYS A 185 2.24 -20.30 2.18
N GLN A 186 3.26 -20.49 2.98
CA GLN A 186 3.19 -21.46 4.06
C GLN A 186 2.06 -21.07 5.02
N VAL A 187 1.24 -22.03 5.39
CA VAL A 187 0.29 -21.90 6.49
C VAL A 187 1.04 -22.21 7.78
N LEU A 188 0.91 -21.33 8.74
CA LEU A 188 1.52 -21.50 10.06
C LEU A 188 0.69 -20.77 11.11
N TYR A 189 0.99 -21.05 12.36
CA TYR A 189 0.33 -20.43 13.50
C TYR A 189 1.35 -19.67 14.35
N ILE A 190 0.96 -18.51 14.86
CA ILE A 190 1.85 -17.67 15.65
C ILE A 190 1.22 -17.20 16.95
N ASP A 191 2.09 -16.91 17.94
CA ASP A 191 1.78 -16.09 19.10
C ASP A 191 2.58 -14.79 19.04
N LEU A 192 1.89 -13.67 19.10
CA LEU A 192 2.50 -12.34 19.20
C LEU A 192 2.33 -11.72 20.61
N GLY A 193 1.65 -12.42 21.52
CA GLY A 193 1.30 -11.90 22.84
C GLY A 193 0.34 -10.70 22.80
N HIS A 194 -0.34 -10.52 21.70
CA HIS A 194 -1.33 -9.48 21.46
C HIS A 194 -2.52 -10.08 20.71
N PRO A 195 -3.77 -9.69 21.04
CA PRO A 195 -4.94 -10.17 20.32
C PRO A 195 -4.96 -9.64 18.88
N LEU A 196 -5.20 -10.55 17.94
CA LEU A 196 -5.34 -10.26 16.52
C LEU A 196 -6.77 -10.53 16.07
N GLU A 197 -7.14 -9.90 14.97
CA GLU A 197 -8.41 -10.10 14.29
C GLU A 197 -8.19 -10.67 12.90
N MET A 198 -9.24 -11.29 12.37
CA MET A 198 -9.21 -11.79 11.00
C MET A 198 -8.95 -10.64 10.03
N TYR A 199 -8.02 -10.87 9.08
CA TYR A 199 -7.52 -9.91 8.10
C TYR A 199 -6.55 -8.84 8.63
N ASP A 200 -6.14 -8.87 9.88
CA ASP A 200 -4.98 -8.08 10.30
C ASP A 200 -3.77 -8.41 9.42
N ILE A 201 -3.02 -7.40 9.07
CA ILE A 201 -1.86 -7.55 8.19
C ILE A 201 -0.59 -7.40 9.00
N LEU A 202 0.30 -8.38 8.85
CA LEU A 202 1.64 -8.33 9.43
C LEU A 202 2.61 -7.71 8.43
N ARG A 203 3.40 -6.74 8.90
CA ARG A 203 4.41 -6.06 8.09
C ARG A 203 5.65 -5.73 8.92
N ARG A 204 6.77 -5.49 8.25
CA ARG A 204 8.03 -5.10 8.89
C ARG A 204 8.58 -3.89 8.16
N LYS A 205 9.06 -2.90 8.92
CA LYS A 205 9.80 -1.76 8.37
C LYS A 205 11.18 -2.22 7.89
N GLU A 206 11.60 -1.78 6.72
CA GLU A 206 12.90 -2.09 6.12
C GLU A 206 14.02 -1.19 6.70
#